data_18354e7c10a10df848bacd5052ff6d52
#
_entry.id   18354e7c10a10df848bacd5052ff6d52
#
_cell.length_a   1.000
_cell.length_b   1.000
_cell.length_c   1.000
_cell.angle_alpha   90.00
_cell.angle_beta   90.00
_cell.angle_gamma   90.00
#
_symmetry.space_group_name_H-M   'P 1'
#
loop_
_entity.id
_entity.type
_entity.pdbx_description
1 polymer ?
#
loop_
_entity_poly.entity_id
_entity_poly.type
_entity_poly.pdbx_seq_one_letter_code
_entity_poly.pdbx_strand_id
1 'polypeptide(L)'
;MKKRRFIYICREKQIRSMENRKRLWIFNPDCEMAIANGSKYYMPPANVVTMAEDLAVLPVFLGESEDWVLVRNLPDPVFMASVYEPLHLKAGFIQEAEAGILGEVKGEPWGWSPKMCHWLAERGMGEEWKTERKEWYSRRKAREGLIRLFGLIPDLEKEVIPETGYSIEEIEQKMKTGKYLVKAPWSSSGKGILVLGKPIAVKEKERLHGILKRQGYVMLEKKLNKVLDFAMEFCAGRQGVEFIGWSVFSTGLNGEYRGNYLGAQAYIEQLLGSKLGEEKLQSLKQELPDMIAGL
;
A
#
# COMPACT_ATOMS: atom_id res chain seq x y z
N MET A 1 -7.99 6.07 -36.49
CA MET A 1 -8.09 5.60 -35.10
C MET A 1 -6.94 6.18 -34.29
N LYS A 2 -7.19 7.19 -33.44
CA LYS A 2 -6.14 7.82 -32.60
C LYS A 2 -5.81 6.92 -31.42
N LYS A 3 -4.57 6.44 -31.33
CA LYS A 3 -4.04 5.68 -30.20
C LYS A 3 -4.17 6.52 -28.91
N ARG A 4 -5.12 6.22 -28.05
CA ARG A 4 -5.16 6.75 -26.68
C ARG A 4 -4.09 6.01 -25.86
N ARG A 5 -2.90 6.61 -25.77
CA ARG A 5 -1.85 6.17 -24.87
C ARG A 5 -2.34 6.26 -23.42
N PHE A 6 -2.04 5.23 -22.65
CA PHE A 6 -2.16 5.27 -21.18
C PHE A 6 -1.31 6.41 -20.63
N ILE A 7 -1.94 7.51 -20.24
CA ILE A 7 -1.28 8.77 -19.82
C ILE A 7 -0.57 8.64 -18.47
N TYR A 8 -0.83 7.58 -17.69
CA TYR A 8 -0.27 7.35 -16.36
C TYR A 8 1.26 7.22 -16.33
N ILE A 9 1.85 6.58 -17.32
CA ILE A 9 3.30 6.33 -17.39
C ILE A 9 4.09 7.60 -17.75
N CYS A 10 3.46 8.61 -18.35
CA CYS A 10 4.18 9.78 -18.88
C CYS A 10 4.56 10.85 -17.84
N ARG A 11 3.80 11.02 -16.74
CA ARG A 11 4.15 12.01 -15.69
C ARG A 11 5.25 11.52 -14.76
N GLU A 12 5.30 10.25 -14.44
CA GLU A 12 6.41 9.65 -13.69
C GLU A 12 7.78 9.86 -14.39
N LYS A 13 7.81 9.98 -15.69
CA LYS A 13 9.06 10.25 -16.45
C LYS A 13 9.74 11.56 -16.07
N GLN A 14 8.99 12.61 -15.74
CA GLN A 14 9.58 13.90 -15.36
C GLN A 14 10.16 13.88 -13.94
N ILE A 15 9.53 13.19 -13.00
CA ILE A 15 10.02 13.07 -11.61
C ILE A 15 11.23 12.13 -11.56
N ARG A 16 11.25 11.08 -12.38
CA ARG A 16 12.31 10.07 -12.44
C ARG A 16 13.58 10.51 -13.17
N SER A 17 13.49 11.47 -14.10
CA SER A 17 14.64 11.92 -14.87
C SER A 17 15.75 12.62 -14.06
N MET A 18 15.47 12.95 -12.78
CA MET A 18 16.44 13.62 -11.91
C MET A 18 17.31 12.69 -11.07
N GLU A 19 16.98 11.39 -10.95
CA GLU A 19 17.85 10.36 -10.40
C GLU A 19 18.27 9.40 -11.52
N ASN A 20 19.40 9.65 -12.12
CA ASN A 20 19.97 8.88 -13.24
C ASN A 20 20.54 7.51 -12.80
N ARG A 21 19.88 6.82 -11.85
CA ARG A 21 20.29 5.53 -11.32
C ARG A 21 19.37 4.42 -11.80
N LYS A 22 19.96 3.35 -12.33
CA LYS A 22 19.29 2.08 -12.60
C LYS A 22 18.65 1.55 -11.33
N ARG A 23 17.48 0.91 -11.45
CA ARG A 23 16.72 0.38 -10.31
C ARG A 23 16.57 -1.12 -10.41
N LEU A 24 16.59 -1.78 -9.26
CA LEU A 24 16.19 -3.16 -9.10
C LEU A 24 14.83 -3.19 -8.39
N TRP A 25 13.79 -3.44 -9.14
CA TRP A 25 12.43 -3.57 -8.63
C TRP A 25 12.20 -4.94 -8.03
N ILE A 26 11.58 -4.98 -6.84
CA ILE A 26 11.38 -6.22 -6.08
C ILE A 26 9.93 -6.28 -5.59
N PHE A 27 9.18 -7.31 -5.98
CA PHE A 27 7.84 -7.56 -5.47
C PHE A 27 7.89 -8.33 -4.16
N ASN A 28 7.68 -7.65 -3.04
CA ASN A 28 7.68 -8.24 -1.70
C ASN A 28 6.36 -7.96 -0.95
N PRO A 29 5.26 -8.69 -1.26
CA PRO A 29 3.93 -8.46 -0.71
C PRO A 29 3.80 -8.82 0.78
N ASP A 30 4.86 -9.32 1.39
CA ASP A 30 4.98 -9.62 2.82
C ASP A 30 5.45 -8.42 3.67
N CYS A 31 5.64 -7.24 3.08
CA CYS A 31 6.27 -6.09 3.74
C CYS A 31 5.61 -5.70 5.06
N GLU A 32 4.27 -5.58 5.14
CA GLU A 32 3.59 -5.22 6.38
C GLU A 32 3.69 -6.33 7.44
N MET A 33 3.71 -7.60 7.04
CA MET A 33 3.92 -8.72 7.96
C MET A 33 5.34 -8.69 8.53
N ALA A 34 6.33 -8.38 7.70
CA ALA A 34 7.73 -8.22 8.11
C ALA A 34 7.92 -7.01 9.04
N ILE A 35 7.24 -5.87 8.77
CA ILE A 35 7.23 -4.70 9.65
C ILE A 35 6.58 -5.04 11.00
N ALA A 36 5.43 -5.72 10.99
CA ALA A 36 4.75 -6.14 12.21
C ALA A 36 5.63 -7.04 13.08
N ASN A 37 6.34 -8.00 12.45
CA ASN A 37 7.29 -8.91 13.10
C ASN A 37 8.52 -8.17 13.62
N GLY A 38 9.11 -7.26 12.83
CA GLY A 38 10.27 -6.46 13.20
C GLY A 38 11.63 -7.12 12.99
N SER A 39 11.68 -8.42 12.65
CA SER A 39 12.93 -9.13 12.41
C SER A 39 13.44 -8.95 10.98
N LYS A 40 14.73 -8.68 10.84
CA LYS A 40 15.41 -8.69 9.54
C LYS A 40 15.48 -10.10 8.90
N TYR A 41 15.27 -11.14 9.70
CA TYR A 41 15.23 -12.54 9.27
C TYR A 41 13.82 -13.09 9.20
N TYR A 42 12.81 -12.21 9.08
CA TYR A 42 11.41 -12.63 8.97
C TYR A 42 11.21 -13.58 7.79
N MET A 43 10.53 -14.70 8.04
CA MET A 43 10.14 -15.66 7.02
C MET A 43 8.61 -15.62 6.84
N PRO A 44 8.10 -15.27 5.65
CA PRO A 44 6.67 -15.28 5.38
C PRO A 44 6.10 -16.70 5.29
N PRO A 45 4.77 -16.88 5.48
CA PRO A 45 4.11 -18.16 5.23
C PRO A 45 4.26 -18.62 3.77
N ALA A 46 4.26 -19.93 3.54
CA ALA A 46 4.51 -20.52 2.22
C ALA A 46 3.57 -19.97 1.11
N ASN A 47 2.29 -19.78 1.41
CA ASN A 47 1.33 -19.21 0.45
C ASN A 47 1.65 -17.76 0.06
N VAL A 48 2.32 -16.99 0.93
CA VAL A 48 2.77 -15.63 0.62
C VAL A 48 4.04 -15.67 -0.21
N VAL A 49 4.93 -16.64 0.03
CA VAL A 49 6.09 -16.88 -0.83
C VAL A 49 5.65 -17.22 -2.25
N THR A 50 4.71 -18.20 -2.39
CA THR A 50 4.16 -18.56 -3.71
C THR A 50 3.56 -17.33 -4.42
N MET A 51 2.74 -16.55 -3.72
CA MET A 51 2.16 -15.32 -4.29
C MET A 51 3.25 -14.33 -4.71
N ALA A 52 4.31 -14.16 -3.94
CA ALA A 52 5.42 -13.28 -4.28
C ALA A 52 6.15 -13.75 -5.56
N GLU A 53 6.32 -15.04 -5.73
CA GLU A 53 6.94 -15.65 -6.91
C GLU A 53 6.04 -15.53 -8.15
N ASP A 54 4.76 -15.87 -8.03
CA ASP A 54 3.79 -15.82 -9.13
C ASP A 54 3.59 -14.40 -9.67
N LEU A 55 3.65 -13.39 -8.79
CA LEU A 55 3.43 -11.98 -9.12
C LEU A 55 4.72 -11.16 -9.20
N ALA A 56 5.89 -11.80 -9.17
CA ALA A 56 7.19 -11.12 -9.19
C ALA A 56 7.38 -10.20 -10.39
N VAL A 57 6.69 -10.47 -11.50
CA VAL A 57 6.76 -9.67 -12.74
C VAL A 57 6.02 -8.32 -12.65
N LEU A 58 5.12 -8.12 -11.68
CA LEU A 58 4.28 -6.90 -11.61
C LEU A 58 5.06 -5.58 -11.66
N PRO A 59 6.22 -5.42 -11.01
CA PRO A 59 6.95 -4.16 -11.08
C PRO A 59 7.42 -3.77 -12.49
N VAL A 60 7.39 -4.69 -13.48
CA VAL A 60 7.78 -4.38 -14.87
C VAL A 60 6.94 -3.25 -15.47
N PHE A 61 5.70 -3.06 -14.99
CA PHE A 61 4.84 -1.95 -15.40
C PHE A 61 5.32 -0.58 -14.92
N LEU A 62 6.22 -0.55 -13.93
CA LEU A 62 6.79 0.65 -13.33
C LEU A 62 8.21 0.94 -13.84
N GLY A 63 8.92 -0.07 -14.34
CA GLY A 63 10.31 0.02 -14.73
C GLY A 63 10.55 0.67 -16.10
N GLU A 64 11.70 1.29 -16.26
CA GLU A 64 12.20 1.87 -17.51
C GLU A 64 13.29 0.97 -18.16
N SER A 65 13.82 1.37 -19.33
CA SER A 65 14.74 0.54 -20.14
C SER A 65 16.05 0.15 -19.44
N GLU A 66 16.48 0.91 -18.45
CA GLU A 66 17.70 0.64 -17.69
C GLU A 66 17.43 -0.09 -16.37
N ASP A 67 16.14 -0.30 -16.04
CA ASP A 67 15.71 -0.93 -14.80
C ASP A 67 15.63 -2.46 -14.96
N TRP A 68 15.67 -3.14 -13.81
CA TRP A 68 15.54 -4.58 -13.72
C TRP A 68 14.43 -4.96 -12.73
N VAL A 69 13.77 -6.08 -12.98
CA VAL A 69 12.79 -6.70 -12.09
C VAL A 69 13.35 -8.01 -11.58
N LEU A 70 13.45 -8.14 -10.26
CA LEU A 70 13.93 -9.35 -9.60
C LEU A 70 12.85 -10.44 -9.69
N VAL A 71 13.21 -11.58 -10.28
CA VAL A 71 12.33 -12.75 -10.41
C VAL A 71 13.08 -14.00 -9.98
N ARG A 72 12.35 -14.99 -9.45
CA ARG A 72 12.93 -16.32 -9.18
C ARG A 72 13.13 -17.10 -10.47
N ASN A 73 12.09 -17.10 -11.32
CA ASN A 73 12.11 -17.73 -12.63
C ASN A 73 11.85 -16.68 -13.68
N LEU A 74 12.55 -16.74 -14.80
CA LEU A 74 12.30 -15.84 -15.92
C LEU A 74 10.84 -16.01 -16.40
N PRO A 75 10.18 -14.92 -16.83
CA PRO A 75 8.82 -14.98 -17.35
C PRO A 75 8.71 -15.94 -18.53
N ASP A 76 7.58 -16.64 -18.60
CA ASP A 76 7.34 -17.56 -19.71
C ASP A 76 7.14 -16.83 -21.06
N PRO A 77 7.33 -17.51 -22.20
CA PRO A 77 7.16 -16.94 -23.52
C PRO A 77 5.75 -16.40 -23.80
N VAL A 78 4.71 -16.96 -23.14
CA VAL A 78 3.32 -16.50 -23.31
C VAL A 78 3.15 -15.11 -22.70
N PHE A 79 3.69 -14.88 -21.50
CA PHE A 79 3.70 -13.56 -20.87
C PHE A 79 4.46 -12.55 -21.74
N MET A 80 5.63 -12.93 -22.25
CA MET A 80 6.45 -12.05 -23.12
C MET A 80 5.69 -11.66 -24.37
N ALA A 81 5.11 -12.61 -25.09
CA ALA A 81 4.40 -12.36 -26.34
C ALA A 81 3.03 -11.67 -26.16
N SER A 82 2.31 -11.96 -25.07
CA SER A 82 0.93 -11.47 -24.89
C SER A 82 0.82 -10.19 -24.06
N VAL A 83 1.80 -9.90 -23.23
CA VAL A 83 1.77 -8.75 -22.30
C VAL A 83 2.96 -7.82 -22.50
N TYR A 84 4.19 -8.36 -22.37
CA TYR A 84 5.40 -7.54 -22.35
C TYR A 84 5.62 -6.79 -23.67
N GLU A 85 5.63 -7.50 -24.79
CA GLU A 85 5.85 -6.89 -26.11
C GLU A 85 4.70 -5.98 -26.57
N PRO A 86 3.40 -6.39 -26.49
CA PRO A 86 2.29 -5.55 -26.92
C PRO A 86 2.14 -4.26 -26.13
N LEU A 87 2.51 -4.27 -24.84
CA LEU A 87 2.48 -3.09 -23.99
C LEU A 87 3.77 -2.26 -24.05
N HIS A 88 4.76 -2.70 -24.83
CA HIS A 88 6.06 -2.04 -24.98
C HIS A 88 6.75 -1.80 -23.62
N LEU A 89 6.69 -2.80 -22.73
CA LEU A 89 7.37 -2.75 -21.45
C LEU A 89 8.88 -2.77 -21.68
N LYS A 90 9.67 -2.21 -20.76
CA LYS A 90 11.07 -1.90 -21.04
C LYS A 90 12.07 -2.48 -20.04
N ALA A 91 11.67 -2.61 -18.77
CA ALA A 91 12.55 -3.14 -17.73
C ALA A 91 12.92 -4.60 -18.03
N GLY A 92 14.18 -4.95 -17.83
CA GLY A 92 14.66 -6.33 -17.95
C GLY A 92 14.24 -7.19 -16.75
N PHE A 93 14.43 -8.50 -16.88
CA PHE A 93 14.24 -9.45 -15.77
C PHE A 93 15.60 -10.05 -15.37
N ILE A 94 15.80 -10.23 -14.07
CA ILE A 94 17.03 -10.78 -13.53
C ILE A 94 16.73 -11.72 -12.36
N GLN A 95 17.50 -12.80 -12.27
CA GLN A 95 17.42 -13.74 -11.15
C GLN A 95 18.36 -13.34 -10.02
N GLU A 96 18.06 -13.78 -8.77
CA GLU A 96 18.81 -13.37 -7.59
C GLU A 96 20.30 -13.69 -7.69
N ALA A 97 20.66 -14.83 -8.27
CA ALA A 97 22.05 -15.24 -8.45
C ALA A 97 22.86 -14.26 -9.33
N GLU A 98 22.19 -13.55 -10.22
CA GLU A 98 22.78 -12.62 -11.18
C GLU A 98 22.68 -11.16 -10.70
N ALA A 99 21.88 -10.85 -9.69
CA ALA A 99 21.63 -9.48 -9.23
C ALA A 99 22.93 -8.75 -8.82
N GLY A 100 23.94 -9.47 -8.32
CA GLY A 100 25.25 -8.93 -7.98
C GLY A 100 26.06 -8.41 -9.17
N ILE A 101 25.70 -8.77 -10.41
CA ILE A 101 26.39 -8.35 -11.65
C ILE A 101 25.95 -6.94 -12.09
N LEU A 102 24.83 -6.43 -11.59
CA LEU A 102 24.22 -5.19 -12.06
C LEU A 102 25.04 -3.91 -11.78
N GLY A 103 26.07 -3.97 -10.94
CA GLY A 103 26.87 -2.80 -10.54
C GLY A 103 26.07 -1.85 -9.65
N GLU A 104 26.23 -0.55 -9.85
CA GLU A 104 25.50 0.46 -9.06
C GLU A 104 24.02 0.54 -9.46
N VAL A 105 23.19 -0.21 -8.75
CA VAL A 105 21.73 -0.12 -8.86
C VAL A 105 21.13 0.24 -7.50
N LYS A 106 19.99 0.96 -7.52
CA LYS A 106 19.20 1.24 -6.32
C LYS A 106 18.09 0.19 -6.20
N GLY A 107 18.01 -0.47 -5.03
CA GLY A 107 16.88 -1.34 -4.73
C GLY A 107 15.58 -0.52 -4.60
N GLU A 108 14.52 -0.97 -5.26
CA GLU A 108 13.20 -0.36 -5.22
C GLU A 108 12.15 -1.44 -4.90
N PRO A 109 11.97 -1.78 -3.60
CA PRO A 109 11.02 -2.80 -3.20
C PRO A 109 9.59 -2.28 -3.26
N TRP A 110 8.63 -3.20 -3.48
CA TRP A 110 7.20 -2.93 -3.37
C TRP A 110 6.82 -2.33 -2.01
N GLY A 111 7.49 -2.80 -0.94
CA GLY A 111 7.36 -2.23 0.39
C GLY A 111 8.64 -2.36 1.20
N TRP A 112 9.05 -1.26 1.82
CA TRP A 112 10.21 -1.23 2.72
C TRP A 112 9.90 -1.96 4.03
N SER A 113 10.80 -2.82 4.47
CA SER A 113 10.66 -3.59 5.71
C SER A 113 12.04 -3.94 6.28
N PRO A 114 12.15 -4.33 7.57
CA PRO A 114 13.44 -4.75 8.15
C PRO A 114 14.15 -5.83 7.32
N LYS A 115 13.39 -6.84 6.86
CA LYS A 115 13.89 -7.92 6.01
C LYS A 115 14.44 -7.41 4.69
N MET A 116 13.67 -6.57 4.00
CA MET A 116 14.04 -6.09 2.67
C MET A 116 15.18 -5.09 2.72
N CYS A 117 15.20 -4.18 3.70
CA CYS A 117 16.32 -3.27 3.92
C CYS A 117 17.62 -4.03 4.18
N HIS A 118 17.56 -5.08 5.02
CA HIS A 118 18.73 -5.90 5.29
C HIS A 118 19.24 -6.63 4.03
N TRP A 119 18.31 -7.25 3.27
CA TRP A 119 18.66 -7.91 2.00
C TRP A 119 19.32 -6.97 0.99
N LEU A 120 18.82 -5.75 0.88
CA LEU A 120 19.37 -4.70 -0.01
C LEU A 120 20.70 -4.17 0.50
N ALA A 121 20.84 -3.92 1.81
CA ALA A 121 22.05 -3.39 2.41
C ALA A 121 23.24 -4.37 2.26
N GLU A 122 23.03 -5.68 2.46
CA GLU A 122 24.04 -6.72 2.24
C GLU A 122 24.58 -6.75 0.80
N ARG A 123 23.81 -6.19 -0.17
CA ARG A 123 24.18 -6.12 -1.59
C ARG A 123 24.61 -4.73 -2.04
N GLY A 124 24.72 -3.77 -1.13
CA GLY A 124 25.06 -2.38 -1.45
C GLY A 124 23.98 -1.61 -2.23
N MET A 125 22.77 -2.13 -2.27
CA MET A 125 21.64 -1.58 -3.06
C MET A 125 20.66 -0.73 -2.22
N GLY A 126 20.94 -0.52 -0.94
CA GLY A 126 20.06 0.21 -0.03
C GLY A 126 20.67 0.42 1.35
N GLU A 127 19.88 0.95 2.24
CA GLU A 127 20.27 1.23 3.63
C GLU A 127 19.62 0.25 4.61
N GLU A 128 20.24 0.06 5.77
CA GLU A 128 19.67 -0.71 6.87
C GLU A 128 18.38 -0.06 7.39
N TRP A 129 17.51 -0.91 7.93
CA TRP A 129 16.24 -0.48 8.51
C TRP A 129 16.46 0.37 9.76
N LYS A 130 15.80 1.54 9.78
CA LYS A 130 15.74 2.39 10.97
C LYS A 130 14.43 2.09 11.71
N THR A 131 14.53 1.74 12.99
CA THR A 131 13.40 1.25 13.80
C THR A 131 12.24 2.26 13.89
N GLU A 132 12.56 3.55 13.93
CA GLU A 132 11.57 4.63 13.94
C GLU A 132 10.69 4.66 12.68
N ARG A 133 11.16 4.11 11.57
CA ARG A 133 10.36 3.98 10.33
C ARG A 133 9.14 3.09 10.52
N LYS A 134 9.15 2.15 11.48
CA LYS A 134 8.02 1.25 11.73
C LYS A 134 6.71 2.02 11.96
N GLU A 135 6.77 3.11 12.73
CA GLU A 135 5.58 3.88 13.06
C GLU A 135 4.95 4.58 11.85
N TRP A 136 5.75 4.96 10.84
CA TRP A 136 5.25 5.56 9.60
C TRP A 136 4.29 4.64 8.82
N TYR A 137 4.44 3.33 8.98
CA TYR A 137 3.59 2.33 8.34
C TYR A 137 2.40 1.92 9.22
N SER A 138 2.24 2.54 10.39
CA SER A 138 1.17 2.18 11.31
C SER A 138 -0.15 2.86 10.95
N ARG A 139 -1.27 2.19 11.28
CA ARG A 139 -2.60 2.81 11.19
C ARG A 139 -2.78 4.01 12.13
N ARG A 140 -1.97 4.11 13.18
CA ARG A 140 -1.93 5.29 14.05
C ARG A 140 -1.40 6.51 13.30
N LYS A 141 -0.38 6.33 12.47
CA LYS A 141 0.10 7.41 11.59
C LYS A 141 -0.95 7.83 10.57
N ALA A 142 -1.66 6.87 9.98
CA ALA A 142 -2.80 7.17 9.10
C ALA A 142 -3.92 7.93 9.83
N ARG A 143 -4.16 7.65 11.13
CA ARG A 143 -5.10 8.42 11.97
C ARG A 143 -4.66 9.88 12.13
N GLU A 144 -3.37 10.15 12.29
CA GLU A 144 -2.85 11.53 12.35
C GLU A 144 -3.17 12.29 11.05
N GLY A 145 -2.95 11.65 9.90
CA GLY A 145 -3.34 12.20 8.60
C GLY A 145 -4.84 12.47 8.51
N LEU A 146 -5.69 11.54 8.97
CA LEU A 146 -7.14 11.72 8.98
C LEU A 146 -7.56 12.91 9.87
N ILE A 147 -6.93 13.10 11.03
CA ILE A 147 -7.22 14.26 11.91
C ILE A 147 -6.89 15.58 11.20
N ARG A 148 -5.77 15.64 10.46
CA ARG A 148 -5.44 16.84 9.66
C ARG A 148 -6.44 17.06 8.53
N LEU A 149 -6.95 15.99 7.91
CA LEU A 149 -7.96 16.04 6.87
C LEU A 149 -9.27 16.70 7.33
N PHE A 150 -9.60 16.60 8.63
CA PHE A 150 -10.76 17.30 9.19
C PHE A 150 -10.69 18.83 9.04
N GLY A 151 -9.48 19.40 8.99
CA GLY A 151 -9.29 20.82 8.69
C GLY A 151 -9.65 21.20 7.25
N LEU A 152 -9.57 20.23 6.33
CA LEU A 152 -9.84 20.39 4.90
C LEU A 152 -11.29 20.04 4.51
N ILE A 153 -11.94 19.18 5.28
CA ILE A 153 -13.32 18.71 5.03
C ILE A 153 -14.17 18.96 6.27
N PRO A 154 -14.77 20.15 6.41
CA PRO A 154 -15.52 20.54 7.61
C PRO A 154 -16.71 19.62 7.94
N ASP A 155 -17.34 19.02 6.92
CA ASP A 155 -18.51 18.15 7.06
C ASP A 155 -18.18 16.71 7.44
N LEU A 156 -16.92 16.39 7.68
CA LEU A 156 -16.52 15.05 8.06
C LEU A 156 -16.92 14.79 9.53
N GLU A 157 -17.67 13.72 9.77
CA GLU A 157 -18.10 13.35 11.12
C GLU A 157 -16.92 12.87 11.98
N LYS A 158 -16.77 13.43 13.20
CA LYS A 158 -15.67 13.06 14.12
C LYS A 158 -15.68 11.58 14.51
N GLU A 159 -16.84 10.92 14.44
CA GLU A 159 -17.02 9.50 14.71
C GLU A 159 -16.27 8.58 13.72
N VAL A 160 -15.84 9.09 12.56
CA VAL A 160 -15.02 8.31 11.61
C VAL A 160 -13.56 8.24 12.03
N ILE A 161 -13.10 9.06 12.99
CA ILE A 161 -11.72 9.00 13.48
C ILE A 161 -11.52 7.71 14.27
N PRO A 162 -10.56 6.85 13.87
CA PRO A 162 -10.25 5.63 14.62
C PRO A 162 -9.77 5.94 16.05
N GLU A 163 -10.20 5.13 17.01
CA GLU A 163 -9.68 5.15 18.37
C GLU A 163 -8.61 4.06 18.55
N THR A 164 -7.67 4.29 19.48
CA THR A 164 -6.68 3.27 19.84
C THR A 164 -7.21 2.47 21.03
N GLY A 165 -7.03 1.14 21.02
CA GLY A 165 -7.36 0.25 22.15
C GLY A 165 -6.17 -0.60 22.54
N TYR A 166 -5.86 -0.68 23.84
CA TYR A 166 -4.71 -1.40 24.39
C TYR A 166 -5.09 -2.66 25.16
N SER A 167 -6.34 -2.80 25.56
CA SER A 167 -6.88 -4.00 26.21
C SER A 167 -8.30 -4.32 25.72
N ILE A 168 -8.76 -5.54 25.97
CA ILE A 168 -10.12 -5.95 25.60
C ILE A 168 -11.15 -5.13 26.38
N GLU A 169 -10.91 -4.88 27.65
CA GLU A 169 -11.77 -4.11 28.54
C GLU A 169 -11.92 -2.66 28.05
N GLU A 170 -10.79 -2.02 27.68
CA GLU A 170 -10.80 -0.67 27.11
C GLU A 170 -11.60 -0.62 25.80
N ILE A 171 -11.42 -1.61 24.92
CA ILE A 171 -12.14 -1.71 23.65
C ILE A 171 -13.64 -1.88 23.91
N GLU A 172 -14.05 -2.76 24.83
CA GLU A 172 -15.46 -2.93 25.20
C GLU A 172 -16.08 -1.65 25.77
N GLN A 173 -15.32 -0.87 26.55
CA GLN A 173 -15.78 0.43 27.08
C GLN A 173 -15.98 1.47 25.95
N LYS A 174 -15.09 1.52 24.97
CA LYS A 174 -15.17 2.43 23.83
C LYS A 174 -16.28 2.07 22.85
N MET A 175 -16.63 0.78 22.75
CA MET A 175 -17.72 0.34 21.90
C MET A 175 -19.07 0.81 22.44
N LYS A 176 -19.75 1.65 21.65
CA LYS A 176 -21.15 2.06 21.86
C LYS A 176 -22.10 1.05 21.17
N THR A 177 -23.25 1.49 20.75
CA THR A 177 -24.17 0.68 19.95
C THR A 177 -23.67 0.51 18.53
N GLY A 178 -23.90 -0.67 17.92
CA GLY A 178 -23.54 -0.94 16.54
C GLY A 178 -22.39 -1.92 16.37
N LYS A 179 -21.93 -2.06 15.14
CA LYS A 179 -20.78 -2.90 14.79
C LYS A 179 -19.53 -2.05 14.64
N TYR A 180 -18.41 -2.62 15.09
CA TYR A 180 -17.10 -1.98 14.99
C TYR A 180 -16.15 -2.82 14.15
N LEU A 181 -15.22 -2.15 13.49
CA LEU A 181 -14.04 -2.76 12.88
C LEU A 181 -12.85 -2.53 13.78
N VAL A 182 -12.18 -3.61 14.13
CA VAL A 182 -10.87 -3.56 14.77
C VAL A 182 -9.83 -3.93 13.74
N LYS A 183 -8.80 -3.10 13.62
CA LYS A 183 -7.71 -3.29 12.67
C LYS A 183 -6.39 -3.39 13.42
N ALA A 184 -5.59 -4.41 13.08
CA ALA A 184 -4.22 -4.50 13.57
C ALA A 184 -3.39 -3.31 13.06
N PRO A 185 -2.44 -2.75 13.85
CA PRO A 185 -1.63 -1.59 13.48
C PRO A 185 -0.91 -1.74 12.15
N TRP A 186 -0.29 -2.90 11.92
CA TRP A 186 0.44 -3.24 10.71
C TRP A 186 -0.22 -4.46 10.05
N SER A 187 -1.02 -4.21 9.04
CA SER A 187 -1.70 -5.26 8.27
C SER A 187 -2.27 -4.69 6.97
N SER A 188 -2.37 -5.54 5.95
CA SER A 188 -2.91 -5.20 4.64
C SER A 188 -3.91 -6.24 4.13
N SER A 189 -4.56 -5.94 3.00
CA SER A 189 -5.42 -6.85 2.22
C SER A 189 -6.50 -7.57 3.04
N GLY A 190 -7.10 -6.87 4.01
CA GLY A 190 -8.14 -7.43 4.89
C GLY A 190 -7.61 -8.33 6.02
N LYS A 191 -6.34 -8.72 6.01
CA LYS A 191 -5.73 -9.46 7.11
C LYS A 191 -5.63 -8.58 8.36
N GLY A 192 -5.93 -9.12 9.53
CA GLY A 192 -5.90 -8.34 10.79
C GLY A 192 -7.10 -7.41 10.98
N ILE A 193 -8.18 -7.57 10.20
CA ILE A 193 -9.47 -6.93 10.42
C ILE A 193 -10.40 -7.89 11.16
N LEU A 194 -11.05 -7.40 12.21
CA LEU A 194 -12.10 -8.08 12.94
C LEU A 194 -13.36 -7.23 12.93
N VAL A 195 -14.51 -7.86 12.70
CA VAL A 195 -15.82 -7.21 12.88
C VAL A 195 -16.33 -7.60 14.26
N LEU A 196 -16.45 -6.64 15.17
CA LEU A 196 -16.91 -6.87 16.53
C LEU A 196 -18.35 -6.43 16.72
N GLY A 197 -19.12 -7.28 17.42
CA GLY A 197 -20.40 -6.93 18.02
C GLY A 197 -20.24 -6.68 19.52
N LYS A 198 -21.28 -6.21 20.19
CA LYS A 198 -21.33 -6.10 21.65
C LYS A 198 -22.46 -6.99 22.17
N PRO A 199 -22.16 -8.00 23.03
CA PRO A 199 -20.84 -8.34 23.58
C PRO A 199 -19.88 -8.92 22.53
N ILE A 200 -18.56 -8.83 22.79
CA ILE A 200 -17.54 -9.43 21.95
C ILE A 200 -17.56 -10.94 22.17
N ALA A 201 -17.67 -11.73 21.10
CA ALA A 201 -17.70 -13.19 21.21
C ALA A 201 -16.32 -13.75 21.63
N VAL A 202 -16.30 -14.94 22.22
CA VAL A 202 -15.09 -15.56 22.79
C VAL A 202 -13.99 -15.69 21.72
N LYS A 203 -14.32 -16.17 20.51
CA LYS A 203 -13.39 -16.33 19.42
C LYS A 203 -12.77 -15.00 18.97
N GLU A 204 -13.56 -13.94 18.98
CA GLU A 204 -13.05 -12.60 18.65
C GLU A 204 -12.14 -12.06 19.76
N LYS A 205 -12.43 -12.33 21.05
CA LYS A 205 -11.54 -11.99 22.16
C LYS A 205 -10.18 -12.68 22.05
N GLU A 206 -10.16 -13.96 21.69
CA GLU A 206 -8.91 -14.71 21.48
C GLU A 206 -8.07 -14.11 20.34
N ARG A 207 -8.70 -13.81 19.19
CA ARG A 207 -8.03 -13.18 18.06
C ARG A 207 -7.51 -11.79 18.43
N LEU A 208 -8.31 -11.00 19.13
CA LEU A 208 -7.96 -9.67 19.61
C LEU A 208 -6.77 -9.71 20.56
N HIS A 209 -6.80 -10.64 21.54
CA HIS A 209 -5.69 -10.88 22.45
C HIS A 209 -4.40 -11.23 21.68
N GLY A 210 -4.50 -12.06 20.65
CA GLY A 210 -3.37 -12.41 19.79
C GLY A 210 -2.77 -11.20 19.04
N ILE A 211 -3.60 -10.23 18.61
CA ILE A 211 -3.11 -9.00 17.97
C ILE A 211 -2.45 -8.09 19.03
N LEU A 212 -3.13 -7.85 20.16
CA LEU A 212 -2.62 -7.03 21.25
C LEU A 212 -1.26 -7.53 21.76
N LYS A 213 -1.13 -8.84 21.96
CA LYS A 213 0.14 -9.47 22.39
C LYS A 213 1.27 -9.25 21.40
N ARG A 214 1.01 -9.31 20.09
CA ARG A 214 2.05 -9.20 19.05
C ARG A 214 2.36 -7.78 18.63
N GLN A 215 1.36 -6.90 18.62
CA GLN A 215 1.47 -5.56 18.05
C GLN A 215 1.20 -4.42 19.05
N GLY A 216 0.84 -4.73 20.29
CA GLY A 216 0.73 -3.79 21.40
C GLY A 216 -0.58 -3.02 21.47
N TYR A 217 -1.27 -2.78 20.36
CA TYR A 217 -2.53 -2.04 20.32
C TYR A 217 -3.35 -2.44 19.08
N VAL A 218 -4.54 -1.92 18.97
CA VAL A 218 -5.40 -2.00 17.79
C VAL A 218 -6.04 -0.65 17.50
N MET A 219 -6.50 -0.47 16.26
CA MET A 219 -7.36 0.64 15.90
C MET A 219 -8.81 0.18 15.88
N LEU A 220 -9.69 0.95 16.55
CA LEU A 220 -11.13 0.71 16.66
C LEU A 220 -11.87 1.74 15.82
N GLU A 221 -12.69 1.30 14.88
CA GLU A 221 -13.46 2.14 13.97
C GLU A 221 -14.93 1.73 13.99
N LYS A 222 -15.85 2.69 13.96
CA LYS A 222 -17.26 2.40 13.69
C LYS A 222 -17.41 1.79 12.31
N LYS A 223 -18.14 0.68 12.19
CA LYS A 223 -18.40 0.09 10.88
C LYS A 223 -19.33 1.00 10.07
N LEU A 224 -18.81 1.56 8.98
CA LEU A 224 -19.54 2.43 8.08
C LEU A 224 -20.34 1.62 7.04
N ASN A 225 -21.40 2.23 6.52
CA ASN A 225 -22.17 1.72 5.40
C ASN A 225 -21.53 2.24 4.10
N LYS A 226 -20.46 1.59 3.67
CA LYS A 226 -19.70 2.03 2.49
C LYS A 226 -20.49 1.78 1.21
N VAL A 227 -20.36 2.70 0.27
CA VAL A 227 -20.95 2.63 -1.08
C VAL A 227 -19.91 2.42 -2.17
N LEU A 228 -18.67 2.82 -1.92
CA LEU A 228 -17.55 2.73 -2.85
C LEU A 228 -16.23 2.66 -2.10
N ASP A 229 -15.31 1.83 -2.58
CA ASP A 229 -13.91 1.84 -2.14
C ASP A 229 -13.06 2.55 -3.19
N PHE A 230 -12.28 3.55 -2.79
CA PHE A 230 -11.34 4.23 -3.66
C PHE A 230 -10.08 4.65 -2.90
N ALA A 231 -9.03 4.96 -3.65
CA ALA A 231 -7.81 5.54 -3.11
C ALA A 231 -7.33 6.69 -4.00
N MET A 232 -6.53 7.57 -3.41
CA MET A 232 -5.73 8.55 -4.10
C MET A 232 -4.28 8.07 -4.07
N GLU A 233 -3.65 8.02 -5.25
CA GLU A 233 -2.27 7.60 -5.37
C GLU A 233 -1.35 8.82 -5.44
N PHE A 234 -0.25 8.78 -4.70
CA PHE A 234 0.71 9.87 -4.62
C PHE A 234 2.13 9.38 -4.88
N CYS A 235 2.93 10.24 -5.48
CA CYS A 235 4.36 10.04 -5.60
C CYS A 235 5.10 11.05 -4.73
N ALA A 236 5.93 10.56 -3.80
CA ALA A 236 6.75 11.41 -2.95
C ALA A 236 8.19 11.45 -3.47
N GLY A 237 8.76 12.64 -3.62
CA GLY A 237 10.11 12.85 -4.09
C GLY A 237 10.78 14.04 -3.40
N ARG A 238 11.99 14.40 -3.83
CA ARG A 238 12.74 15.55 -3.27
C ARG A 238 12.04 16.90 -3.44
N GLN A 239 11.17 17.00 -4.43
CA GLN A 239 10.43 18.23 -4.73
C GLN A 239 9.06 18.31 -4.02
N GLY A 240 8.72 17.31 -3.22
CA GLY A 240 7.45 17.22 -2.50
C GLY A 240 6.64 15.98 -2.85
N VAL A 241 5.33 16.07 -2.67
CA VAL A 241 4.36 15.01 -2.96
C VAL A 241 3.49 15.44 -4.13
N GLU A 242 3.29 14.56 -5.10
CA GLU A 242 2.44 14.80 -6.27
C GLU A 242 1.30 13.78 -6.30
N PHE A 243 0.08 14.25 -6.58
CA PHE A 243 -1.04 13.37 -6.89
C PHE A 243 -0.87 12.77 -8.29
N ILE A 244 -0.90 11.43 -8.38
CA ILE A 244 -0.71 10.72 -9.65
C ILE A 244 -1.97 10.06 -10.18
N GLY A 245 -2.99 9.81 -9.35
CA GLY A 245 -4.25 9.28 -9.85
C GLY A 245 -5.20 8.73 -8.81
N TRP A 246 -6.35 8.29 -9.32
CA TRP A 246 -7.42 7.64 -8.58
C TRP A 246 -7.40 6.13 -8.82
N SER A 247 -7.66 5.38 -7.78
CA SER A 247 -7.88 3.94 -7.82
C SER A 247 -9.28 3.64 -7.26
N VAL A 248 -10.09 2.90 -7.99
CA VAL A 248 -11.39 2.38 -7.53
C VAL A 248 -11.28 0.87 -7.47
N PHE A 249 -11.66 0.30 -6.34
CA PHE A 249 -11.51 -1.12 -6.10
C PHE A 249 -12.70 -1.71 -5.36
N SER A 250 -12.80 -3.01 -5.34
CA SER A 250 -13.82 -3.73 -4.59
C SER A 250 -13.21 -4.57 -3.48
N THR A 251 -13.94 -4.65 -2.36
CA THR A 251 -13.59 -5.52 -1.25
C THR A 251 -14.77 -6.42 -0.89
N GLY A 252 -14.50 -7.59 -0.35
CA GLY A 252 -15.52 -8.48 0.15
C GLY A 252 -16.10 -8.06 1.50
N LEU A 253 -17.00 -8.90 2.03
CA LEU A 253 -17.73 -8.62 3.28
C LEU A 253 -16.82 -8.47 4.50
N ASN A 254 -15.69 -9.14 4.51
CA ASN A 254 -14.70 -9.11 5.58
C ASN A 254 -13.54 -8.14 5.30
N GLY A 255 -13.64 -7.33 4.22
CA GLY A 255 -12.61 -6.38 3.83
C GLY A 255 -11.47 -6.97 3.00
N GLU A 256 -11.59 -8.23 2.53
CA GLU A 256 -10.62 -8.82 1.61
C GLU A 256 -10.67 -8.11 0.25
N TYR A 257 -9.52 -7.75 -0.28
CA TYR A 257 -9.39 -7.13 -1.59
C TYR A 257 -9.80 -8.11 -2.71
N ARG A 258 -10.57 -7.65 -3.68
CA ARG A 258 -11.06 -8.44 -4.82
C ARG A 258 -10.52 -8.01 -6.17
N GLY A 259 -10.20 -6.74 -6.33
CA GLY A 259 -9.64 -6.22 -7.58
C GLY A 259 -9.90 -4.74 -7.78
N ASN A 260 -9.14 -4.13 -8.69
CA ASN A 260 -9.29 -2.75 -9.12
C ASN A 260 -10.09 -2.66 -10.42
N TYR A 261 -10.83 -1.58 -10.57
CA TYR A 261 -11.36 -1.15 -11.85
C TYR A 261 -10.25 -0.52 -12.68
N LEU A 262 -9.95 -1.12 -13.84
CA LEU A 262 -8.97 -0.60 -14.79
C LEU A 262 -9.68 0.19 -15.88
N GLY A 263 -9.64 1.49 -15.80
CA GLY A 263 -10.31 2.38 -16.74
C GLY A 263 -9.63 3.74 -16.89
N ALA A 264 -10.19 4.57 -17.79
CA ALA A 264 -9.70 5.92 -18.00
C ALA A 264 -9.89 6.76 -16.73
N GLN A 265 -8.88 7.50 -16.32
CA GLN A 265 -8.92 8.32 -15.11
C GLN A 265 -10.01 9.40 -15.15
N ALA A 266 -10.28 9.96 -16.31
CA ALA A 266 -11.38 10.91 -16.48
C ALA A 266 -12.75 10.29 -16.12
N TYR A 267 -12.96 9.00 -16.44
CA TYR A 267 -14.18 8.30 -16.06
C TYR A 267 -14.24 8.05 -14.54
N ILE A 268 -13.11 7.63 -13.96
CA ILE A 268 -13.02 7.43 -12.50
C ILE A 268 -13.28 8.74 -11.77
N GLU A 269 -12.69 9.84 -12.23
CA GLU A 269 -12.88 11.17 -11.64
C GLU A 269 -14.35 11.63 -11.73
N GLN A 270 -15.01 11.42 -12.86
CA GLN A 270 -16.42 11.69 -13.03
C GLN A 270 -17.30 10.84 -12.08
N LEU A 271 -16.98 9.55 -11.94
CA LEU A 271 -17.68 8.66 -11.00
C LEU A 271 -17.53 9.15 -9.56
N LEU A 272 -16.32 9.51 -9.14
CA LEU A 272 -16.03 10.00 -7.79
C LEU A 272 -16.69 11.37 -7.56
N GLY A 273 -16.62 12.28 -8.54
CA GLY A 273 -17.27 13.60 -8.49
C GLY A 273 -18.79 13.49 -8.29
N SER A 274 -19.42 12.52 -8.96
CA SER A 274 -20.87 12.26 -8.79
C SER A 274 -21.26 11.78 -7.38
N LYS A 275 -20.30 11.22 -6.60
CA LYS A 275 -20.53 10.70 -5.23
C LYS A 275 -20.08 11.67 -4.14
N LEU A 276 -18.99 12.37 -4.35
CA LEU A 276 -18.34 13.23 -3.34
C LEU A 276 -18.62 14.71 -3.57
N GLY A 277 -19.02 15.11 -4.78
CA GLY A 277 -19.03 16.49 -5.25
C GLY A 277 -17.70 16.88 -5.92
N GLU A 278 -17.81 17.54 -7.07
CA GLU A 278 -16.62 17.91 -7.87
C GLU A 278 -15.69 18.88 -7.14
N GLU A 279 -16.26 19.90 -6.46
CA GLU A 279 -15.47 20.87 -5.68
C GLU A 279 -14.65 20.20 -4.58
N LYS A 280 -15.25 19.29 -3.82
CA LYS A 280 -14.58 18.53 -2.76
C LYS A 280 -13.46 17.65 -3.33
N LEU A 281 -13.70 17.03 -4.48
CA LEU A 281 -12.71 16.20 -5.15
C LEU A 281 -11.50 17.03 -5.61
N GLN A 282 -11.72 18.22 -6.15
CA GLN A 282 -10.66 19.12 -6.58
C GLN A 282 -9.87 19.69 -5.38
N SER A 283 -10.57 20.06 -4.30
CA SER A 283 -9.90 20.48 -3.05
C SER A 283 -8.97 19.39 -2.52
N LEU A 284 -9.42 18.13 -2.46
CA LEU A 284 -8.58 17.00 -2.05
C LEU A 284 -7.33 16.83 -2.93
N LYS A 285 -7.46 16.98 -4.25
CA LYS A 285 -6.31 16.89 -5.16
C LYS A 285 -5.28 17.97 -4.94
N GLN A 286 -5.70 19.17 -4.56
CA GLN A 286 -4.83 20.31 -4.37
C GLN A 286 -4.16 20.33 -3.00
N GLU A 287 -4.89 19.97 -1.96
CA GLU A 287 -4.45 20.18 -0.58
C GLU A 287 -3.77 18.96 0.05
N LEU A 288 -4.17 17.73 -0.37
CA LEU A 288 -3.59 16.52 0.19
C LEU A 288 -2.08 16.35 -0.06
N PRO A 289 -1.51 16.72 -1.21
CA PRO A 289 -0.07 16.63 -1.42
C PRO A 289 0.74 17.39 -0.36
N ASP A 290 0.38 18.63 -0.07
CA ASP A 290 1.05 19.47 0.95
C ASP A 290 0.82 18.93 2.36
N MET A 291 -0.40 18.46 2.65
CA MET A 291 -0.70 17.82 3.93
C MET A 291 0.15 16.55 4.16
N ILE A 292 0.30 15.70 3.14
CA ILE A 292 1.11 14.47 3.21
C ILE A 292 2.60 14.83 3.35
N ALA A 293 3.10 15.83 2.62
CA ALA A 293 4.47 16.29 2.73
C ALA A 293 4.81 16.80 4.15
N GLY A 294 3.82 17.31 4.89
CA GLY A 294 3.95 17.79 6.27
C GLY A 294 3.74 16.74 7.35
N LEU A 295 3.46 15.46 7.01
CA LEU A 295 3.33 14.36 7.97
C LEU A 295 4.68 13.82 8.40
#